data_232a9bf4618a56bfd0f58cb53cf6e3df
#
_entry.id   232a9bf4618a56bfd0f58cb53cf6e3df
#
_cell.length_a   1.000
_cell.length_b   1.000
_cell.length_c   1.000
_cell.angle_alpha   90.00
_cell.angle_beta   90.00
_cell.angle_gamma   90.00
#
_symmetry.space_group_name_H-M   'P 1'
#
loop_
_entity.id
_entity.type
_entity.pdbx_description
1 polymer ?
#
loop_
_entity_poly.entity_id
_entity_poly.type
_entity_poly.pdbx_seq_one_letter_code
_entity_poly.pdbx_strand_id
1 'polypeptide(L)'
;MPGLIGRKIGMTSVFSADGKNVPCTVIEAGPCVVTQVKSVEKDGYEAVQLAFGETKEKNTTKAMMGIFKKANTTPKAHLAEFKFDTELNLGDTVTVDIFEGAEFVDVVGTSKGKGFQGVVKRHGFGGVGQATHGQDDRLRKPGSIGACSYPAKVFKGMRMGGQMGGDRVTTQNLKVLKVIPEHNLILVKGSCAGYNGSTVLINK
;
A
#
# COMPACT_ATOMS: atom_id res chain seq x y z
N MET A 1 7.74 0.27 -14.32
CA MET A 1 8.07 1.34 -13.38
C MET A 1 9.00 0.77 -12.33
N PRO A 2 10.19 1.33 -12.14
CA PRO A 2 11.10 0.93 -11.08
C PRO A 2 10.51 1.26 -9.71
N GLY A 3 10.78 0.43 -8.73
CA GLY A 3 10.22 0.63 -7.40
C GLY A 3 10.92 -0.21 -6.33
N LEU A 4 10.58 0.05 -5.07
CA LEU A 4 11.07 -0.68 -3.91
C LEU A 4 9.94 -1.09 -2.98
N ILE A 5 10.22 -2.13 -2.20
CA ILE A 5 9.41 -2.47 -1.04
C ILE A 5 9.96 -1.69 0.16
N GLY A 6 9.07 -1.08 0.93
CA GLY A 6 9.44 -0.35 2.12
C GLY A 6 8.49 -0.61 3.28
N ARG A 7 8.80 -0.02 4.41
CA ARG A 7 8.00 -0.05 5.63
C ARG A 7 7.66 1.37 6.08
N LYS A 8 6.40 1.65 6.30
CA LYS A 8 5.95 2.92 6.86
C LYS A 8 6.40 3.03 8.32
N ILE A 9 7.27 3.97 8.63
CA ILE A 9 7.72 4.21 10.01
C ILE A 9 6.70 5.06 10.75
N GLY A 10 6.30 6.19 10.17
CA GLY A 10 5.39 7.12 10.80
C GLY A 10 5.21 8.41 10.02
N MET A 11 4.62 9.40 10.65
CA MET A 11 4.49 10.74 10.09
C MET A 11 5.20 11.75 10.96
N THR A 12 5.79 12.73 10.31
CA THR A 12 6.45 13.88 10.92
C THR A 12 6.17 15.13 10.08
N SER A 13 6.78 16.24 10.42
CA SER A 13 6.73 17.45 9.63
C SER A 13 8.12 17.99 9.38
N VAL A 14 8.32 18.63 8.24
CA VAL A 14 9.57 19.27 7.84
C VAL A 14 9.27 20.70 7.41
N PHE A 15 10.11 21.64 7.79
CA PHE A 15 10.00 23.01 7.33
C PHE A 15 10.59 23.14 5.91
N SER A 16 9.83 23.74 5.00
CA SER A 16 10.33 24.10 3.68
C SER A 16 11.26 25.31 3.77
N ALA A 17 11.97 25.60 2.68
CA ALA A 17 12.82 26.80 2.59
C ALA A 17 12.04 28.10 2.84
N ASP A 18 10.76 28.12 2.51
CA ASP A 18 9.83 29.26 2.74
C ASP A 18 9.30 29.31 4.18
N GLY A 19 9.80 28.52 5.11
CA GLY A 19 9.35 28.45 6.51
C GLY A 19 7.98 27.78 6.71
N LYS A 20 7.39 27.19 5.67
CA LYS A 20 6.10 26.48 5.78
C LYS A 20 6.29 25.08 6.38
N ASN A 21 5.46 24.74 7.35
CA ASN A 21 5.44 23.39 7.92
C ASN A 21 4.73 22.42 6.95
N VAL A 22 5.46 21.40 6.48
CA VAL A 22 4.97 20.41 5.52
C VAL A 22 4.86 19.06 6.21
N PRO A 23 3.64 18.50 6.37
CA PRO A 23 3.47 17.15 6.91
C PRO A 23 4.00 16.12 5.92
N CYS A 24 4.72 15.13 6.43
CA CYS A 24 5.32 14.08 5.60
C CYS A 24 5.24 12.72 6.27
N THR A 25 5.26 11.68 5.45
CA THR A 25 5.41 10.29 5.88
C THR A 25 6.85 9.86 5.69
N VAL A 26 7.40 9.22 6.70
CA VAL A 26 8.73 8.59 6.67
C VAL A 26 8.56 7.12 6.33
N ILE A 27 9.23 6.68 5.28
CA ILE A 27 9.22 5.30 4.81
C ILE A 27 10.66 4.80 4.77
N GLU A 28 10.91 3.66 5.38
CA GLU A 28 12.15 2.90 5.22
C GLU A 28 12.04 2.12 3.90
N ALA A 29 12.82 2.45 2.89
CA ALA A 29 12.76 1.90 1.55
C ALA A 29 14.01 1.08 1.25
N GLY A 30 13.89 -0.24 1.34
CA GLY A 30 15.01 -1.16 1.17
C GLY A 30 15.91 -1.28 2.42
N PRO A 31 17.07 -1.93 2.32
CA PRO A 31 17.59 -2.56 1.10
C PRO A 31 16.76 -3.77 0.66
N CYS A 32 16.51 -3.87 -0.65
CA CYS A 32 15.78 -4.98 -1.25
C CYS A 32 16.74 -5.87 -2.03
N VAL A 33 16.60 -7.18 -1.93
CA VAL A 33 17.44 -8.15 -2.66
C VAL A 33 16.67 -8.72 -3.84
N VAL A 34 17.31 -8.84 -4.99
CA VAL A 34 16.76 -9.47 -6.20
C VAL A 34 16.72 -10.99 -5.99
N THR A 35 15.52 -11.55 -5.97
CA THR A 35 15.31 -13.00 -5.76
C THR A 35 14.98 -13.75 -7.04
N GLN A 36 14.50 -13.06 -8.07
CA GLN A 36 14.22 -13.66 -9.37
C GLN A 36 14.21 -12.56 -10.45
N VAL A 37 14.80 -12.87 -11.60
CA VAL A 37 14.64 -12.09 -12.83
C VAL A 37 13.74 -12.89 -13.76
N LYS A 38 12.64 -12.29 -14.19
CA LYS A 38 11.67 -12.88 -15.09
C LYS A 38 11.90 -12.41 -16.53
N SER A 39 11.84 -13.33 -17.46
CA SER A 39 12.02 -13.07 -18.89
C SER A 39 10.78 -13.48 -19.68
N VAL A 40 10.57 -12.83 -20.84
CA VAL A 40 9.45 -13.15 -21.74
C VAL A 40 9.43 -14.61 -22.17
N GLU A 41 10.63 -15.21 -22.39
CA GLU A 41 10.73 -16.59 -22.87
C GLU A 41 10.24 -17.62 -21.86
N LYS A 42 10.48 -17.39 -20.56
CA LYS A 42 10.17 -18.35 -19.48
C LYS A 42 8.87 -18.04 -18.77
N ASP A 43 8.63 -16.76 -18.48
CA ASP A 43 7.54 -16.30 -17.62
C ASP A 43 6.43 -15.57 -18.42
N GLY A 44 6.67 -15.25 -19.69
CA GLY A 44 5.74 -14.54 -20.57
C GLY A 44 5.75 -13.00 -20.39
N TYR A 45 6.53 -12.47 -19.46
CA TYR A 45 6.70 -11.05 -19.20
C TYR A 45 8.04 -10.76 -18.52
N GLU A 46 8.48 -9.51 -18.61
CA GLU A 46 9.70 -9.04 -17.96
C GLU A 46 9.39 -8.38 -16.62
N ALA A 47 10.03 -8.84 -15.56
CA ALA A 47 9.96 -8.26 -14.22
C ALA A 47 11.14 -8.71 -13.37
N VAL A 48 11.44 -7.92 -12.34
CA VAL A 48 12.41 -8.27 -11.30
C VAL A 48 11.66 -8.43 -9.99
N GLN A 49 11.80 -9.60 -9.36
CA GLN A 49 11.23 -9.85 -8.05
C GLN A 49 12.20 -9.40 -6.98
N LEU A 50 11.76 -8.48 -6.13
CA LEU A 50 12.49 -7.97 -4.98
C LEU A 50 11.97 -8.58 -3.69
N ALA A 51 12.88 -8.78 -2.73
CA ALA A 51 12.57 -9.26 -1.39
C ALA A 51 12.99 -8.25 -0.32
N PHE A 52 12.16 -8.06 0.70
CA PHE A 52 12.37 -7.10 1.78
C PHE A 52 11.95 -7.65 3.15
N GLY A 53 12.63 -7.17 4.19
CA GLY A 53 12.33 -7.50 5.59
C GLY A 53 12.79 -8.91 5.95
N GLU A 54 13.47 -9.07 7.05
CA GLU A 54 13.95 -10.38 7.50
C GLU A 54 12.84 -11.21 8.15
N THR A 55 12.88 -12.52 7.94
CA THR A 55 12.01 -13.47 8.63
C THR A 55 12.80 -14.68 9.13
N LYS A 56 12.26 -15.36 10.13
CA LYS A 56 12.91 -16.54 10.69
C LYS A 56 12.69 -17.74 9.76
N GLU A 57 13.69 -18.58 9.59
CA GLU A 57 13.61 -19.80 8.74
C GLU A 57 12.43 -20.70 9.09
N LYS A 58 12.12 -20.85 10.39
CA LYS A 58 10.99 -21.67 10.86
C LYS A 58 9.63 -21.18 10.37
N ASN A 59 9.51 -19.90 9.97
CA ASN A 59 8.28 -19.30 9.45
C ASN A 59 8.22 -19.33 7.92
N THR A 60 9.26 -19.85 7.26
CA THR A 60 9.40 -19.86 5.81
C THR A 60 9.16 -21.27 5.28
N THR A 61 8.35 -21.42 4.23
CA THR A 61 8.10 -22.72 3.59
C THR A 61 9.34 -23.21 2.83
N LYS A 62 9.46 -24.55 2.64
CA LYS A 62 10.57 -25.15 1.90
C LYS A 62 10.71 -24.60 0.48
N ALA A 63 9.59 -24.32 -0.19
CA ALA A 63 9.58 -23.74 -1.55
C ALA A 63 10.21 -22.33 -1.55
N MET A 64 9.81 -21.47 -0.61
CA MET A 64 10.37 -20.13 -0.47
C MET A 64 11.85 -20.16 -0.08
N MET A 65 12.25 -21.09 0.80
CA MET A 65 13.66 -21.30 1.13
C MET A 65 14.50 -21.65 -0.11
N GLY A 66 13.93 -22.40 -1.05
CA GLY A 66 14.59 -22.70 -2.33
C GLY A 66 14.88 -21.44 -3.16
N ILE A 67 13.97 -20.45 -3.18
CA ILE A 67 14.15 -19.18 -3.87
C ILE A 67 15.28 -18.38 -3.21
N PHE A 68 15.24 -18.22 -1.89
CA PHE A 68 16.25 -17.46 -1.15
C PHE A 68 17.65 -18.09 -1.24
N LYS A 69 17.75 -19.43 -1.21
CA LYS A 69 19.02 -20.14 -1.41
C LYS A 69 19.61 -19.88 -2.80
N LYS A 70 18.78 -19.84 -3.86
CA LYS A 70 19.25 -19.51 -5.21
C LYS A 70 19.79 -18.09 -5.29
N ALA A 71 19.19 -17.14 -4.56
CA ALA A 71 19.62 -15.76 -4.50
C ALA A 71 20.73 -15.49 -3.47
N ASN A 72 21.28 -16.53 -2.81
CA ASN A 72 22.27 -16.44 -1.74
C ASN A 72 21.89 -15.43 -0.65
N THR A 73 20.61 -15.39 -0.25
CA THR A 73 20.10 -14.44 0.74
C THR A 73 19.39 -15.16 1.89
N THR A 74 19.28 -14.46 3.02
CA THR A 74 18.45 -14.89 4.15
C THR A 74 16.97 -14.82 3.79
N PRO A 75 16.11 -15.61 4.45
CA PRO A 75 14.66 -15.54 4.22
C PRO A 75 14.10 -14.14 4.45
N LYS A 76 13.30 -13.66 3.50
CA LYS A 76 12.67 -12.36 3.54
C LYS A 76 11.15 -12.50 3.69
N ALA A 77 10.52 -11.50 4.33
CA ALA A 77 9.10 -11.52 4.66
C ALA A 77 8.18 -11.14 3.49
N HIS A 78 8.62 -10.21 2.65
CA HIS A 78 7.80 -9.61 1.60
C HIS A 78 8.48 -9.74 0.25
N LEU A 79 7.71 -10.16 -0.74
CA LEU A 79 8.13 -10.25 -2.14
C LEU A 79 7.20 -9.37 -2.98
N ALA A 80 7.76 -8.63 -3.92
CA ALA A 80 6.98 -7.91 -4.93
C ALA A 80 7.77 -7.80 -6.22
N GLU A 81 7.06 -7.66 -7.32
CA GLU A 81 7.64 -7.55 -8.65
C GLU A 81 7.57 -6.11 -9.14
N PHE A 82 8.65 -5.68 -9.75
CA PHE A 82 8.78 -4.37 -10.35
C PHE A 82 9.38 -4.49 -11.74
N LYS A 83 9.10 -3.53 -12.60
CA LYS A 83 9.72 -3.43 -13.91
C LYS A 83 10.85 -2.41 -13.85
N PHE A 84 12.07 -2.88 -14.08
CA PHE A 84 13.26 -2.04 -14.17
C PHE A 84 13.68 -1.90 -15.63
N ASP A 85 14.22 -0.74 -15.97
CA ASP A 85 14.79 -0.48 -17.31
C ASP A 85 16.29 -0.85 -17.36
N THR A 86 16.90 -1.12 -16.19
CA THR A 86 18.29 -1.59 -16.03
C THR A 86 18.32 -3.09 -15.77
N GLU A 87 19.30 -3.75 -16.33
CA GLU A 87 19.55 -5.17 -16.07
C GLU A 87 20.06 -5.35 -14.64
N LEU A 88 19.33 -6.13 -13.86
CA LEU A 88 19.67 -6.54 -12.50
C LEU A 88 19.93 -8.03 -12.46
N ASN A 89 20.93 -8.45 -11.69
CA ASN A 89 21.27 -9.85 -11.51
C ASN A 89 20.67 -10.43 -10.22
N LEU A 90 20.57 -11.73 -10.20
CA LEU A 90 20.14 -12.48 -9.03
C LEU A 90 21.09 -12.24 -7.85
N GLY A 91 20.54 -11.83 -6.70
CA GLY A 91 21.32 -11.52 -5.50
C GLY A 91 21.74 -10.04 -5.38
N ASP A 92 21.56 -9.23 -6.41
CA ASP A 92 21.86 -7.81 -6.33
C ASP A 92 21.00 -7.12 -5.27
N THR A 93 21.54 -6.08 -4.66
CA THR A 93 20.83 -5.28 -3.65
C THR A 93 20.45 -3.93 -4.24
N VAL A 94 19.17 -3.60 -4.17
CA VAL A 94 18.62 -2.32 -4.61
C VAL A 94 18.31 -1.46 -3.40
N THR A 95 18.82 -0.24 -3.37
CA THR A 95 18.70 0.71 -2.25
C THR A 95 17.81 1.90 -2.64
N VAL A 96 17.57 2.79 -1.70
CA VAL A 96 16.73 3.98 -1.88
C VAL A 96 17.28 4.96 -2.93
N ASP A 97 18.54 4.82 -3.35
CA ASP A 97 19.22 5.68 -4.31
C ASP A 97 18.49 5.78 -5.66
N ILE A 98 17.71 4.76 -6.03
CA ILE A 98 16.89 4.81 -7.26
C ILE A 98 15.89 5.97 -7.28
N PHE A 99 15.54 6.51 -6.11
CA PHE A 99 14.64 7.66 -5.98
C PHE A 99 15.36 9.00 -5.93
N GLU A 100 16.69 9.03 -5.98
CA GLU A 100 17.42 10.27 -6.11
C GLU A 100 17.03 10.98 -7.43
N GLY A 101 16.73 12.25 -7.33
CA GLY A 101 16.23 13.05 -8.45
C GLY A 101 14.77 12.80 -8.84
N ALA A 102 14.05 11.88 -8.18
CA ALA A 102 12.61 11.73 -8.39
C ALA A 102 11.84 12.88 -7.71
N GLU A 103 11.01 13.59 -8.47
CA GLU A 103 10.17 14.64 -7.91
C GLU A 103 8.90 14.06 -7.26
N PHE A 104 8.31 13.03 -7.87
CA PHE A 104 7.09 12.38 -7.41
C PHE A 104 7.26 10.86 -7.38
N VAL A 105 6.52 10.22 -6.48
CA VAL A 105 6.42 8.77 -6.36
C VAL A 105 4.99 8.36 -6.07
N ASP A 106 4.64 7.15 -6.49
CA ASP A 106 3.38 6.50 -6.13
C ASP A 106 3.61 5.53 -4.98
N VAL A 107 2.80 5.63 -3.94
CA VAL A 107 2.89 4.73 -2.78
C VAL A 107 1.66 3.86 -2.69
N VAL A 108 1.86 2.55 -2.78
CA VAL A 108 0.82 1.54 -2.66
C VAL A 108 0.90 0.91 -1.28
N GLY A 109 -0.20 0.92 -0.56
CA GLY A 109 -0.30 0.29 0.76
C GLY A 109 -1.66 -0.36 0.98
N THR A 110 -1.77 -1.11 2.07
CA THR A 110 -3.05 -1.67 2.51
C THR A 110 -3.67 -0.76 3.55
N SER A 111 -4.87 -0.28 3.30
CA SER A 111 -5.60 0.60 4.22
C SER A 111 -5.92 -0.11 5.54
N LYS A 112 -6.06 0.67 6.63
CA LYS A 112 -6.42 0.10 7.94
C LYS A 112 -7.78 -0.58 7.86
N GLY A 113 -7.85 -1.86 8.21
CA GLY A 113 -9.10 -2.61 8.33
C GLY A 113 -9.98 -2.04 9.44
N LYS A 114 -11.28 -1.92 9.18
CA LYS A 114 -12.28 -1.44 10.12
C LYS A 114 -13.40 -2.46 10.36
N GLY A 115 -13.24 -3.67 9.81
CA GLY A 115 -14.22 -4.74 9.88
C GLY A 115 -15.52 -4.41 9.13
N PHE A 116 -16.60 -5.08 9.48
CA PHE A 116 -17.92 -4.82 8.91
C PHE A 116 -18.46 -3.48 9.43
N GLN A 117 -18.78 -2.56 8.54
CA GLN A 117 -19.28 -1.23 8.88
C GLN A 117 -20.64 -0.98 8.23
N GLY A 118 -21.50 -0.26 8.94
CA GLY A 118 -22.77 0.23 8.43
C GLY A 118 -22.56 1.38 7.43
N VAL A 119 -23.63 1.73 6.71
CA VAL A 119 -23.63 2.68 5.60
C VAL A 119 -23.22 4.11 6.02
N VAL A 120 -23.51 4.49 7.26
CA VAL A 120 -23.12 5.82 7.78
C VAL A 120 -21.61 5.98 7.80
N LYS A 121 -20.87 5.02 8.34
CA LYS A 121 -19.41 5.08 8.42
C LYS A 121 -18.75 4.72 7.08
N ARG A 122 -19.29 3.72 6.38
CA ARG A 122 -18.69 3.20 5.14
C ARG A 122 -18.89 4.15 3.96
N HIS A 123 -20.06 4.78 3.85
CA HIS A 123 -20.43 5.57 2.68
C HIS A 123 -20.80 7.02 3.01
N GLY A 124 -20.78 7.44 4.28
CA GLY A 124 -21.12 8.79 4.69
C GLY A 124 -22.62 9.12 4.63
N PHE A 125 -23.48 8.11 4.74
CA PHE A 125 -24.93 8.34 4.76
C PHE A 125 -25.34 9.11 6.02
N GLY A 126 -26.31 10.03 5.89
CA GLY A 126 -26.83 10.80 7.03
C GLY A 126 -27.69 9.98 8.00
N GLY A 127 -28.26 8.89 7.55
CA GLY A 127 -29.30 8.16 8.32
C GLY A 127 -30.63 8.87 8.28
N VAL A 128 -31.51 8.61 9.26
CA VAL A 128 -32.87 9.16 9.32
C VAL A 128 -33.01 10.40 10.21
N GLY A 129 -31.92 10.90 10.78
CA GLY A 129 -31.94 12.02 11.70
C GLY A 129 -32.21 11.62 13.14
N GLN A 130 -32.92 12.47 13.89
CA GLN A 130 -33.25 12.20 15.30
C GLN A 130 -34.46 11.27 15.43
N ALA A 131 -34.53 10.55 16.53
CA ALA A 131 -35.69 9.78 16.92
C ALA A 131 -36.89 10.70 17.20
N THR A 132 -38.01 10.43 16.52
CA THR A 132 -39.28 11.16 16.74
C THR A 132 -40.45 10.19 16.69
N HIS A 133 -41.46 10.39 17.55
CA HIS A 133 -42.69 9.59 17.57
C HIS A 133 -42.45 8.08 17.58
N GLY A 134 -41.51 7.58 18.44
CA GLY A 134 -41.17 6.16 18.57
C GLY A 134 -40.31 5.56 17.46
N GLN A 135 -39.75 6.36 16.58
CA GLN A 135 -38.90 5.89 15.47
C GLN A 135 -37.42 5.86 15.86
N ASP A 136 -37.06 4.95 16.76
CA ASP A 136 -35.70 4.85 17.32
C ASP A 136 -34.82 3.83 16.58
N ASP A 137 -35.41 2.85 15.91
CA ASP A 137 -34.73 1.68 15.33
C ASP A 137 -34.12 1.93 13.95
N ARG A 138 -34.37 3.08 13.31
CA ARG A 138 -33.96 3.39 11.92
C ARG A 138 -32.85 4.41 11.77
N LEU A 139 -32.30 4.91 12.86
CA LEU A 139 -31.37 6.05 12.89
C LEU A 139 -30.17 5.92 11.96
N ARG A 140 -29.58 4.74 11.84
CA ARG A 140 -28.36 4.49 11.06
C ARG A 140 -28.56 3.56 9.87
N LYS A 141 -29.79 3.47 9.37
CA LYS A 141 -30.15 2.61 8.23
C LYS A 141 -29.88 3.30 6.87
N PRO A 142 -29.75 2.52 5.78
CA PRO A 142 -29.46 3.07 4.44
C PRO A 142 -30.64 3.82 3.81
N GLY A 143 -31.87 3.59 4.30
CA GLY A 143 -33.08 4.06 3.66
C GLY A 143 -33.53 3.15 2.51
N SER A 144 -34.15 3.70 1.48
CA SER A 144 -34.56 2.93 0.31
C SER A 144 -33.35 2.38 -0.47
N ILE A 145 -33.49 1.14 -0.93
CA ILE A 145 -32.46 0.41 -1.70
C ILE A 145 -32.84 0.20 -3.17
N GLY A 146 -34.00 0.69 -3.59
CA GLY A 146 -34.47 0.57 -4.96
C GLY A 146 -35.78 1.29 -5.20
N ALA A 147 -36.31 1.17 -6.44
CA ALA A 147 -37.65 1.65 -6.82
C ALA A 147 -38.75 0.73 -6.28
N CYS A 148 -39.88 0.64 -6.93
CA CYS A 148 -41.01 -0.21 -6.51
C CYS A 148 -41.11 -1.49 -7.38
N SER A 149 -42.31 -1.84 -7.80
CA SER A 149 -42.62 -3.04 -8.57
C SER A 149 -41.83 -3.16 -9.89
N TYR A 150 -41.39 -2.06 -10.44
CA TYR A 150 -40.49 -2.02 -11.60
C TYR A 150 -39.26 -1.20 -11.28
N PRO A 151 -38.04 -1.75 -11.47
CA PRO A 151 -37.62 -3.02 -12.08
C PRO A 151 -37.66 -4.26 -11.15
N ALA A 152 -38.22 -4.19 -9.95
CA ALA A 152 -38.38 -5.28 -8.97
C ALA A 152 -37.07 -5.95 -8.56
N LYS A 153 -35.95 -5.20 -8.57
CA LYS A 153 -34.61 -5.69 -8.20
C LYS A 153 -33.77 -4.58 -7.58
N VAL A 154 -32.80 -4.98 -6.77
CA VAL A 154 -31.73 -4.11 -6.31
C VAL A 154 -30.58 -4.18 -7.30
N PHE A 155 -30.12 -3.04 -7.79
CA PHE A 155 -29.02 -2.98 -8.73
C PHE A 155 -27.67 -3.34 -8.07
N LYS A 156 -26.77 -3.94 -8.86
CA LYS A 156 -25.39 -4.18 -8.43
C LYS A 156 -24.71 -2.85 -8.10
N GLY A 157 -23.81 -2.87 -7.11
CA GLY A 157 -23.08 -1.65 -6.69
C GLY A 157 -23.85 -0.74 -5.73
N MET A 158 -25.07 -1.11 -5.31
CA MET A 158 -25.81 -0.37 -4.28
C MET A 158 -24.98 -0.25 -2.99
N ARG A 159 -24.89 0.96 -2.46
CA ARG A 159 -24.11 1.26 -1.25
C ARG A 159 -24.76 0.70 0.00
N MET A 160 -24.27 -0.44 0.45
CA MET A 160 -24.74 -1.15 1.65
C MET A 160 -23.63 -1.32 2.67
N GLY A 161 -23.98 -1.78 3.89
CA GLY A 161 -23.01 -2.22 4.88
C GLY A 161 -22.10 -3.32 4.35
N GLY A 162 -20.91 -3.45 4.92
CA GLY A 162 -19.94 -4.47 4.52
C GLY A 162 -18.53 -4.17 5.04
N GLN A 163 -17.58 -4.96 4.60
CA GLN A 163 -16.17 -4.78 4.95
C GLN A 163 -15.70 -3.39 4.53
N MET A 164 -15.01 -2.71 5.45
CA MET A 164 -14.39 -1.41 5.20
C MET A 164 -12.91 -1.47 5.55
N GLY A 165 -12.08 -0.98 4.64
CA GLY A 165 -10.63 -1.06 4.78
C GLY A 165 -10.07 -2.46 4.57
N GLY A 166 -8.74 -2.58 4.71
CA GLY A 166 -8.03 -3.78 4.29
C GLY A 166 -7.82 -3.86 2.77
N ASP A 167 -8.14 -2.77 2.08
CA ASP A 167 -8.04 -2.67 0.63
C ASP A 167 -6.66 -2.15 0.21
N ARG A 168 -6.20 -2.60 -0.95
CA ARG A 168 -5.02 -2.05 -1.60
C ARG A 168 -5.34 -0.65 -2.14
N VAL A 169 -4.62 0.34 -1.65
CA VAL A 169 -4.81 1.76 -2.01
C VAL A 169 -3.51 2.31 -2.55
N THR A 170 -3.57 2.91 -3.72
CA THR A 170 -2.46 3.64 -4.33
C THR A 170 -2.66 5.13 -4.10
N THR A 171 -1.70 5.77 -3.44
CA THR A 171 -1.64 7.23 -3.33
C THR A 171 -0.65 7.71 -4.38
N GLN A 172 -1.18 8.33 -5.42
CA GLN A 172 -0.41 8.76 -6.59
C GLN A 172 0.21 10.14 -6.39
N ASN A 173 1.30 10.41 -7.09
CA ASN A 173 1.95 11.71 -7.20
C ASN A 173 2.31 12.34 -5.85
N LEU A 174 2.84 11.56 -4.93
CA LEU A 174 3.38 12.09 -3.68
C LEU A 174 4.73 12.74 -3.93
N LYS A 175 4.84 14.04 -3.62
CA LYS A 175 6.11 14.78 -3.76
C LYS A 175 7.16 14.22 -2.81
N VAL A 176 8.33 13.89 -3.34
CA VAL A 176 9.49 13.50 -2.54
C VAL A 176 10.10 14.76 -1.92
N LEU A 177 10.22 14.78 -0.61
CA LEU A 177 10.79 15.90 0.12
C LEU A 177 12.28 15.72 0.33
N LYS A 178 12.70 14.51 0.70
CA LYS A 178 14.09 14.17 0.95
C LYS A 178 14.30 12.67 0.83
N VAL A 179 15.45 12.29 0.27
CA VAL A 179 15.98 10.92 0.31
C VAL A 179 17.19 10.93 1.23
N ILE A 180 17.32 9.95 2.10
CA ILE A 180 18.43 9.80 3.06
C ILE A 180 19.01 8.40 2.87
N PRO A 181 20.02 8.24 1.98
CA PRO A 181 20.60 6.93 1.65
C PRO A 181 21.21 6.22 2.85
N GLU A 182 21.89 6.96 3.73
CA GLU A 182 22.57 6.43 4.92
C GLU A 182 21.66 5.57 5.81
N HIS A 183 20.37 5.89 5.84
CA HIS A 183 19.38 5.21 6.67
C HIS A 183 18.31 4.50 5.83
N ASN A 184 18.44 4.44 4.51
CA ASN A 184 17.44 3.92 3.58
C ASN A 184 16.05 4.56 3.78
N LEU A 185 15.99 5.87 4.03
CA LEU A 185 14.74 6.58 4.28
C LEU A 185 14.35 7.46 3.09
N ILE A 186 13.06 7.46 2.81
CA ILE A 186 12.43 8.42 1.91
C ILE A 186 11.32 9.16 2.65
N LEU A 187 11.31 10.48 2.53
CA LEU A 187 10.28 11.36 3.07
C LEU A 187 9.37 11.80 1.93
N VAL A 188 8.10 11.43 2.01
CA VAL A 188 7.07 11.82 1.03
C VAL A 188 6.07 12.77 1.66
N LYS A 189 5.64 13.80 0.90
CA LYS A 189 4.67 14.79 1.37
C LYS A 189 3.30 14.13 1.59
N GLY A 190 2.70 14.39 2.75
CA GLY A 190 1.36 13.92 3.07
C GLY A 190 1.32 12.53 3.67
N SER A 191 0.18 11.86 3.56
CA SER A 191 -0.06 10.55 4.17
C SER A 191 -0.09 9.44 3.12
N CYS A 192 0.33 8.25 3.51
CA CYS A 192 0.14 7.02 2.74
C CYS A 192 -0.73 6.01 3.49
N ALA A 193 -1.32 5.07 2.77
CA ALA A 193 -2.17 4.04 3.34
C ALA A 193 -1.43 3.13 4.33
N GLY A 194 -2.16 2.57 5.27
CA GLY A 194 -1.63 1.61 6.24
C GLY A 194 -1.35 2.19 7.64
N TYR A 195 -1.04 1.29 8.55
CA TYR A 195 -0.60 1.61 9.91
C TYR A 195 0.93 1.77 9.96
N ASN A 196 1.46 2.30 11.06
CA ASN A 196 2.90 2.38 11.26
C ASN A 196 3.47 0.95 11.39
N GLY A 197 4.51 0.64 10.63
CA GLY A 197 5.06 -0.71 10.50
C GLY A 197 4.48 -1.51 9.32
N SER A 198 3.45 -1.02 8.61
CA SER A 198 2.92 -1.70 7.43
C SER A 198 3.88 -1.62 6.24
N THR A 199 3.87 -2.69 5.45
CA THR A 199 4.62 -2.75 4.19
C THR A 199 3.93 -1.87 3.15
N VAL A 200 4.72 -1.15 2.39
CA VAL A 200 4.29 -0.32 1.26
C VAL A 200 5.18 -0.58 0.05
N LEU A 201 4.62 -0.40 -1.15
CA LEU A 201 5.38 -0.42 -2.39
C LEU A 201 5.52 1.01 -2.89
N ILE A 202 6.71 1.39 -3.28
CA ILE A 202 7.03 2.73 -3.78
C ILE A 202 7.43 2.57 -5.24
N ASN A 203 6.75 3.26 -6.12
CA ASN A 203 7.00 3.26 -7.57
C ASN A 203 7.43 4.66 -8.01
N LYS A 204 8.42 4.70 -8.90
CA LYS A 204 8.90 5.93 -9.53
C LYS A 204 8.29 6.12 -10.90
#